data_d7b22e5b30f73e4cba9979698a59bcc7
#
_entry.id   d7b22e5b30f73e4cba9979698a59bcc7
#
_cell.length_a   1.000
_cell.length_b   1.000
_cell.length_c   1.000
_cell.angle_alpha   90.00
_cell.angle_beta   90.00
_cell.angle_gamma   90.00
#
_symmetry.space_group_name_H-M   'P 1'
#
loop_
_entity.id
_entity.type
_entity.pdbx_description
1 polymer ?
#
loop_
_entity_poly.entity_id
_entity_poly.type
_entity_poly.pdbx_seq_one_letter_code
_entity_poly.pdbx_strand_id
1 'polypeptide(L)'
;EVVIIGGGIIGCATAYYLAKEGVSVIVLEKSDHIGNGGSSRNGGGVRQSGRDPRELPLAMYAVEHMWPTLSEELGVDVEYHKEGNLRLGKTAKHKEILQGLTDRAVALGLDVRMIDGKEVREINPYLSDEITVASWCPTDGHANPLVATLGFYKRARELGAEFITGED
;
A
#
# COMPACT_ATOMS: atom_id res chain seq x y z
N GLU A 1 24.64 -0.68 14.19
CA GLU A 1 24.37 0.54 13.43
C GLU A 1 23.96 0.17 12.00
N VAL A 2 22.88 0.78 11.47
CA VAL A 2 22.36 0.54 10.12
C VAL A 2 22.25 1.86 9.39
N VAL A 3 22.73 1.91 8.14
CA VAL A 3 22.51 3.05 7.23
C VAL A 3 21.49 2.66 6.19
N ILE A 4 20.46 3.49 6.01
CA ILE A 4 19.39 3.31 5.04
C ILE A 4 19.50 4.40 3.98
N ILE A 5 19.46 4.02 2.70
CA ILE A 5 19.49 4.96 1.56
C ILE A 5 18.07 5.17 1.06
N GLY A 6 17.60 6.42 1.15
CA GLY A 6 16.29 6.88 0.70
C GLY A 6 15.28 7.08 1.83
N GLY A 7 14.74 8.30 1.93
CA GLY A 7 13.73 8.73 2.90
C GLY A 7 12.28 8.59 2.40
N GLY A 8 11.99 7.62 1.54
CA GLY A 8 10.62 7.24 1.15
C GLY A 8 9.97 6.35 2.20
N ILE A 9 8.74 5.86 1.91
CA ILE A 9 7.97 5.01 2.83
C ILE A 9 8.76 3.77 3.27
N ILE A 10 9.50 3.13 2.37
CA ILE A 10 10.30 1.94 2.68
C ILE A 10 11.39 2.29 3.70
N GLY A 11 12.18 3.35 3.44
CA GLY A 11 13.25 3.76 4.35
C GLY A 11 12.73 4.22 5.70
N CYS A 12 11.68 5.05 5.72
CA CYS A 12 11.07 5.53 6.96
C CYS A 12 10.48 4.40 7.82
N ALA A 13 9.75 3.45 7.20
CA ALA A 13 9.20 2.32 7.92
C ALA A 13 10.31 1.37 8.42
N THR A 14 11.33 1.10 7.59
CA THR A 14 12.49 0.29 8.02
C THR A 14 13.21 0.94 9.20
N ALA A 15 13.45 2.26 9.14
CA ALA A 15 14.07 3.01 10.22
C ALA A 15 13.24 2.93 11.51
N TYR A 16 11.91 3.08 11.39
CA TYR A 16 11.01 2.99 12.53
C TYR A 16 11.08 1.62 13.22
N TYR A 17 10.91 0.54 12.47
CA TYR A 17 10.91 -0.80 13.06
C TYR A 17 12.28 -1.20 13.61
N LEU A 18 13.38 -0.81 12.98
CA LEU A 18 14.72 -1.03 13.53
C LEU A 18 14.97 -0.22 14.81
N ALA A 19 14.59 1.06 14.81
CA ALA A 19 14.73 1.90 16.01
C ALA A 19 13.85 1.40 17.17
N LYS A 20 12.67 0.85 16.87
CA LYS A 20 11.77 0.20 17.85
C LYS A 20 12.43 -1.01 18.54
N GLU A 21 13.30 -1.72 17.81
CA GLU A 21 14.13 -2.82 18.34
C GLU A 21 15.45 -2.34 18.98
N GLY A 22 15.63 -1.03 19.15
CA GLY A 22 16.83 -0.45 19.77
C GLY A 22 18.06 -0.41 18.87
N VAL A 23 17.90 -0.58 17.56
CA VAL A 23 18.99 -0.50 16.60
C VAL A 23 19.28 0.96 16.27
N SER A 24 20.57 1.38 16.32
CA SER A 24 21.01 2.69 15.85
C SER A 24 20.87 2.79 14.33
N VAL A 25 20.13 3.79 13.83
CA VAL A 25 19.78 3.95 12.42
C VAL A 25 20.07 5.35 11.93
N ILE A 26 20.70 5.45 10.75
CA ILE A 26 20.86 6.70 10.00
C ILE A 26 20.21 6.51 8.64
N VAL A 27 19.33 7.44 8.23
CA VAL A 27 18.72 7.48 6.91
C VAL A 27 19.31 8.63 6.10
N LEU A 28 19.84 8.34 4.91
CA LEU A 28 20.34 9.31 3.96
C LEU A 28 19.29 9.53 2.86
N GLU A 29 18.87 10.77 2.66
CA GLU A 29 17.92 11.15 1.61
C GLU A 29 18.53 12.26 0.75
N LYS A 30 18.56 12.04 -0.56
CA LYS A 30 19.15 13.01 -1.50
C LYS A 30 18.34 14.29 -1.65
N SER A 31 17.03 14.21 -1.49
CA SER A 31 16.16 15.40 -1.52
C SER A 31 16.28 16.18 -0.22
N ASP A 32 15.92 17.43 -0.26
CA ASP A 32 15.80 18.29 0.93
C ASP A 32 14.61 17.92 1.83
N HIS A 33 13.71 17.02 1.36
CA HIS A 33 12.49 16.59 2.05
C HIS A 33 12.34 15.08 2.05
N ILE A 34 11.83 14.54 3.16
CA ILE A 34 11.39 13.15 3.29
C ILE A 34 10.13 12.92 2.45
N GLY A 35 10.05 11.77 1.80
CA GLY A 35 8.89 11.36 1.01
C GLY A 35 8.77 12.02 -0.37
N ASN A 36 9.77 12.77 -0.82
CA ASN A 36 9.73 13.55 -2.07
C ASN A 36 9.75 12.71 -3.36
N GLY A 37 9.80 11.39 -3.28
CA GLY A 37 9.76 10.47 -4.41
C GLY A 37 8.38 9.89 -4.70
N GLY A 38 8.34 8.58 -4.99
CA GLY A 38 7.11 7.84 -5.25
C GLY A 38 6.12 7.81 -4.07
N SER A 39 6.61 8.02 -2.84
CA SER A 39 5.78 7.98 -1.63
C SER A 39 4.77 9.13 -1.54
N SER A 40 5.01 10.27 -2.17
CA SER A 40 4.07 11.40 -2.24
C SER A 40 3.34 11.53 -3.59
N ARG A 41 3.64 10.65 -4.56
CA ARG A 41 3.17 10.74 -5.94
C ARG A 41 2.42 9.49 -6.38
N ASN A 42 1.63 8.91 -5.50
CA ASN A 42 0.83 7.74 -5.77
C ASN A 42 -0.59 7.91 -5.23
N GLY A 43 -1.52 7.06 -5.67
CA GLY A 43 -2.93 7.13 -5.28
C GLY A 43 -3.25 6.45 -3.95
N GLY A 44 -2.27 6.12 -3.13
CA GLY A 44 -2.49 5.58 -1.77
C GLY A 44 -3.09 4.19 -1.71
N GLY A 45 -3.10 3.42 -2.80
CA GLY A 45 -3.72 2.09 -2.80
C GLY A 45 -3.03 1.11 -1.86
N VAL A 46 -3.74 0.65 -0.85
CA VAL A 46 -3.36 -0.45 0.06
C VAL A 46 -3.98 -1.72 -0.52
N ARG A 47 -3.20 -2.44 -1.33
CA ARG A 47 -3.73 -3.50 -2.17
C ARG A 47 -3.03 -4.84 -1.95
N GLN A 48 -3.84 -5.89 -1.92
CA GLN A 48 -3.46 -7.30 -1.99
C GLN A 48 -3.68 -7.80 -3.42
N SER A 49 -4.81 -7.41 -4.03
CA SER A 49 -5.19 -7.85 -5.37
C SER A 49 -4.18 -7.45 -6.44
N GLY A 50 -3.90 -8.37 -7.36
CA GLY A 50 -2.99 -8.17 -8.48
C GLY A 50 -1.52 -8.02 -8.12
N ARG A 51 -1.11 -8.51 -6.96
CA ARG A 51 0.28 -8.66 -6.56
C ARG A 51 0.90 -9.90 -7.19
N ASP A 52 2.24 -9.90 -7.27
CA ASP A 52 2.98 -11.13 -7.55
C ASP A 52 2.65 -12.17 -6.45
N PRO A 53 2.43 -13.45 -6.80
CA PRO A 53 2.14 -14.50 -5.81
C PRO A 53 3.16 -14.61 -4.67
N ARG A 54 4.41 -14.22 -4.91
CA ARG A 54 5.48 -14.23 -3.89
C ARG A 54 5.34 -13.09 -2.87
N GLU A 55 4.74 -11.97 -3.28
CA GLU A 55 4.50 -10.78 -2.44
C GLU A 55 3.15 -10.83 -1.74
N LEU A 56 2.17 -11.55 -2.31
CA LEU A 56 0.80 -11.56 -1.84
C LEU A 56 0.66 -11.93 -0.36
N PRO A 57 1.35 -12.95 0.20
CA PRO A 57 1.24 -13.28 1.62
C PRO A 57 1.66 -12.13 2.54
N LEU A 58 2.70 -11.36 2.16
CA LEU A 58 3.14 -10.19 2.91
C LEU A 58 2.10 -9.06 2.85
N ALA A 59 1.48 -8.84 1.69
CA ALA A 59 0.44 -7.84 1.53
C ALA A 59 -0.83 -8.21 2.33
N MET A 60 -1.22 -9.49 2.34
CA MET A 60 -2.34 -9.99 3.14
C MET A 60 -2.08 -9.79 4.64
N TYR A 61 -0.89 -10.18 5.10
CA TYR A 61 -0.48 -9.94 6.49
C TYR A 61 -0.56 -8.47 6.88
N ALA A 62 -0.03 -7.58 6.03
CA ALA A 62 -0.04 -6.15 6.30
C ALA A 62 -1.47 -5.57 6.38
N VAL A 63 -2.37 -5.97 5.49
CA VAL A 63 -3.78 -5.53 5.48
C VAL A 63 -4.55 -6.05 6.69
N GLU A 64 -4.23 -7.24 7.15
CA GLU A 64 -4.91 -7.87 8.28
C GLU A 64 -4.39 -7.35 9.64
N HIS A 65 -3.07 -7.18 9.76
CA HIS A 65 -2.43 -6.99 11.07
C HIS A 65 -1.76 -5.63 11.27
N MET A 66 -1.39 -4.91 10.20
CA MET A 66 -0.64 -3.66 10.33
C MET A 66 -1.51 -2.43 10.05
N TRP A 67 -2.15 -2.37 8.90
CA TRP A 67 -2.92 -1.19 8.50
C TRP A 67 -4.04 -0.81 9.47
N PRO A 68 -4.82 -1.75 10.07
CA PRO A 68 -5.90 -1.40 10.98
C PRO A 68 -5.47 -0.64 12.23
N THR A 69 -4.24 -0.85 12.69
CA THR A 69 -3.70 -0.24 13.91
C THR A 69 -2.64 0.83 13.63
N LEU A 70 -2.33 1.07 12.36
CA LEU A 70 -1.20 1.93 11.98
C LEU A 70 -1.38 3.39 12.43
N SER A 71 -2.58 3.93 12.39
CA SER A 71 -2.87 5.28 12.87
C SER A 71 -2.54 5.44 14.36
N GLU A 72 -2.93 4.46 15.17
CA GLU A 72 -2.62 4.43 16.61
C GLU A 72 -1.10 4.27 16.83
N GLU A 73 -0.48 3.33 16.13
CA GLU A 73 0.96 3.06 16.25
C GLU A 73 1.82 4.28 15.90
N LEU A 74 1.44 5.02 14.86
CA LEU A 74 2.15 6.21 14.40
C LEU A 74 1.73 7.50 15.12
N GLY A 75 0.61 7.48 15.84
CA GLY A 75 0.04 8.66 16.51
C GLY A 75 -0.42 9.74 15.54
N VAL A 76 -0.85 9.33 14.33
CA VAL A 76 -1.42 10.19 13.29
C VAL A 76 -2.43 9.40 12.48
N ASP A 77 -3.57 10.01 12.13
CA ASP A 77 -4.54 9.36 11.26
C ASP A 77 -3.99 9.25 9.83
N VAL A 78 -3.65 8.03 9.42
CA VAL A 78 -3.15 7.74 8.06
C VAL A 78 -4.28 7.66 7.03
N GLU A 79 -5.52 7.95 7.42
CA GLU A 79 -6.71 7.93 6.57
C GLU A 79 -6.87 6.54 5.89
N TYR A 80 -6.69 5.47 6.65
CA TYR A 80 -6.86 4.12 6.13
C TYR A 80 -8.33 3.74 6.05
N HIS A 81 -8.78 3.45 4.83
CA HIS A 81 -10.14 2.99 4.52
C HIS A 81 -10.10 1.66 3.80
N LYS A 82 -10.77 0.65 4.36
CA LYS A 82 -10.88 -0.71 3.80
C LYS A 82 -12.22 -0.84 3.06
N GLU A 83 -12.31 -0.23 1.89
CA GLU A 83 -13.55 -0.13 1.11
C GLU A 83 -13.51 -0.93 -0.20
N GLY A 84 -12.48 -1.73 -0.38
CA GLY A 84 -12.29 -2.58 -1.53
C GLY A 84 -11.57 -1.93 -2.71
N ASN A 85 -11.30 -2.74 -3.74
CA ASN A 85 -10.67 -2.31 -4.99
C ASN A 85 -11.25 -3.04 -6.18
N LEU A 86 -11.55 -2.27 -7.25
CA LEU A 86 -11.99 -2.77 -8.53
C LEU A 86 -10.85 -2.69 -9.56
N ARG A 87 -10.52 -3.80 -10.19
CA ARG A 87 -9.63 -3.83 -11.36
C ARG A 87 -10.48 -4.03 -12.62
N LEU A 88 -10.60 -2.98 -13.40
CA LEU A 88 -11.61 -2.85 -14.45
C LEU A 88 -11.17 -3.47 -15.79
N GLY A 89 -12.12 -4.07 -16.52
CA GLY A 89 -11.93 -4.60 -17.85
C GLY A 89 -13.06 -4.22 -18.80
N LYS A 90 -12.70 -3.96 -20.08
CA LYS A 90 -13.62 -3.58 -21.15
C LYS A 90 -13.71 -4.63 -22.26
N THR A 91 -12.74 -5.54 -22.35
CA THR A 91 -12.61 -6.46 -23.50
C THR A 91 -12.47 -7.91 -23.02
N ALA A 92 -12.71 -8.86 -23.93
CA ALA A 92 -12.48 -10.29 -23.66
C ALA A 92 -11.03 -10.56 -23.21
N LYS A 93 -10.05 -9.87 -23.80
CA LYS A 93 -8.64 -9.98 -23.38
C LYS A 93 -8.42 -9.48 -21.96
N HIS A 94 -9.06 -8.37 -21.57
CA HIS A 94 -9.00 -7.88 -20.19
C HIS A 94 -9.63 -8.89 -19.22
N LYS A 95 -10.75 -9.51 -19.60
CA LYS A 95 -11.41 -10.56 -18.80
C LYS A 95 -10.47 -11.74 -18.55
N GLU A 96 -9.82 -12.24 -19.59
CA GLU A 96 -8.87 -13.36 -19.50
C GLU A 96 -7.70 -13.04 -18.54
N ILE A 97 -7.09 -11.84 -18.68
CA ILE A 97 -6.00 -11.38 -17.82
C ILE A 97 -6.46 -11.28 -16.37
N LEU A 98 -7.61 -10.65 -16.13
CA LEU A 98 -8.15 -10.47 -14.77
C LEU A 98 -8.52 -11.82 -14.15
N GLN A 99 -9.10 -12.75 -14.92
CA GLN A 99 -9.41 -14.11 -14.46
C GLN A 99 -8.13 -14.82 -13.98
N GLY A 100 -7.08 -14.84 -14.81
CA GLY A 100 -5.82 -15.48 -14.43
C GLY A 100 -5.14 -14.85 -13.21
N LEU A 101 -5.28 -13.53 -13.00
CA LEU A 101 -4.80 -12.85 -11.79
C LEU A 101 -5.63 -13.23 -10.57
N THR A 102 -6.95 -13.27 -10.73
CA THR A 102 -7.90 -13.62 -9.67
C THR A 102 -7.71 -15.07 -9.23
N ASP A 103 -7.62 -16.02 -10.16
CA ASP A 103 -7.45 -17.44 -9.84
C ASP A 103 -6.17 -17.70 -9.03
N ARG A 104 -5.06 -17.04 -9.39
CA ARG A 104 -3.80 -17.15 -8.63
C ARG A 104 -3.92 -16.59 -7.22
N ALA A 105 -4.63 -15.48 -7.06
CA ALA A 105 -4.82 -14.85 -5.75
C ALA A 105 -5.75 -15.70 -4.86
N VAL A 106 -6.84 -16.24 -5.41
CA VAL A 106 -7.75 -17.18 -4.72
C VAL A 106 -7.01 -18.43 -4.27
N ALA A 107 -6.13 -18.99 -5.12
CA ALA A 107 -5.32 -20.15 -4.75
C ALA A 107 -4.40 -19.91 -3.55
N LEU A 108 -4.09 -18.66 -3.24
CA LEU A 108 -3.31 -18.23 -2.06
C LEU A 108 -4.20 -17.75 -0.90
N GLY A 109 -5.52 -17.89 -1.01
CA GLY A 109 -6.48 -17.58 0.06
C GLY A 109 -6.99 -16.14 0.08
N LEU A 110 -6.70 -15.32 -0.94
CA LEU A 110 -7.24 -13.96 -0.99
C LEU A 110 -8.74 -13.99 -1.32
N ASP A 111 -9.54 -13.23 -0.57
CA ASP A 111 -10.93 -12.96 -0.90
C ASP A 111 -11.01 -11.97 -2.07
N VAL A 112 -11.09 -12.53 -3.28
CA VAL A 112 -11.19 -11.78 -4.53
C VAL A 112 -12.01 -12.58 -5.53
N ARG A 113 -12.85 -11.91 -6.32
CA ARG A 113 -13.71 -12.59 -7.31
C ARG A 113 -13.88 -11.76 -8.58
N MET A 114 -14.21 -12.43 -9.66
CA MET A 114 -14.66 -11.77 -10.88
C MET A 114 -16.12 -11.33 -10.71
N ILE A 115 -16.44 -10.15 -11.22
CA ILE A 115 -17.78 -9.57 -11.25
C ILE A 115 -18.10 -9.04 -12.64
N ASP A 116 -19.37 -8.95 -12.99
CA ASP A 116 -19.84 -8.39 -14.25
C ASP A 116 -20.03 -6.86 -14.18
N GLY A 117 -20.33 -6.25 -15.32
CA GLY A 117 -20.51 -4.80 -15.41
C GLY A 117 -21.73 -4.29 -14.63
N LYS A 118 -22.72 -5.13 -14.31
CA LYS A 118 -23.87 -4.74 -13.49
C LYS A 118 -23.43 -4.60 -12.02
N GLU A 119 -22.77 -5.61 -11.48
CA GLU A 119 -22.20 -5.55 -10.11
C GLU A 119 -21.18 -4.42 -9.95
N VAL A 120 -20.35 -4.17 -10.99
CA VAL A 120 -19.42 -3.01 -11.00
C VAL A 120 -20.17 -1.71 -10.73
N ARG A 121 -21.31 -1.47 -11.37
CA ARG A 121 -22.09 -0.24 -11.19
C ARG A 121 -22.89 -0.20 -9.89
N GLU A 122 -23.23 -1.36 -9.33
CA GLU A 122 -23.79 -1.43 -7.96
C GLU A 122 -22.76 -0.97 -6.91
N ILE A 123 -21.47 -1.29 -7.13
CA ILE A 123 -20.38 -0.85 -6.24
C ILE A 123 -19.99 0.61 -6.51
N ASN A 124 -19.87 1.00 -7.78
CA ASN A 124 -19.53 2.36 -8.16
C ASN A 124 -20.34 2.83 -9.39
N PRO A 125 -21.43 3.57 -9.15
CA PRO A 125 -22.36 3.98 -10.21
C PRO A 125 -21.79 5.03 -11.18
N TYR A 126 -20.63 5.62 -10.87
CA TYR A 126 -19.99 6.63 -11.72
C TYR A 126 -19.07 6.03 -12.79
N LEU A 127 -18.86 4.70 -12.77
CA LEU A 127 -18.04 4.05 -13.79
C LEU A 127 -18.78 3.92 -15.13
N SER A 128 -18.02 4.07 -16.22
CA SER A 128 -18.52 3.98 -17.59
C SER A 128 -19.18 2.63 -17.88
N ASP A 129 -20.23 2.65 -18.70
CA ASP A 129 -20.92 1.46 -19.21
C ASP A 129 -20.03 0.57 -20.10
N GLU A 130 -18.93 1.09 -20.60
CA GLU A 130 -17.92 0.30 -21.31
C GLU A 130 -17.20 -0.73 -20.43
N ILE A 131 -17.29 -0.58 -19.07
CA ILE A 131 -16.74 -1.57 -18.15
C ILE A 131 -17.70 -2.77 -18.10
N THR A 132 -17.25 -3.88 -18.65
CA THR A 132 -18.05 -5.12 -18.78
C THR A 132 -17.70 -6.18 -17.74
N VAL A 133 -16.54 -6.04 -17.08
CA VAL A 133 -16.02 -7.02 -16.12
C VAL A 133 -15.05 -6.34 -15.17
N ALA A 134 -14.95 -6.83 -13.95
CA ALA A 134 -13.88 -6.45 -13.03
C ALA A 134 -13.44 -7.64 -12.14
N SER A 135 -12.27 -7.53 -11.53
CA SER A 135 -11.87 -8.28 -10.36
C SER A 135 -12.14 -7.40 -9.14
N TRP A 136 -12.92 -7.90 -8.19
CA TRP A 136 -13.30 -7.22 -6.96
C TRP A 136 -12.63 -7.86 -5.75
N CYS A 137 -11.88 -7.07 -4.99
CA CYS A 137 -11.30 -7.47 -3.72
C CYS A 137 -11.85 -6.57 -2.60
N PRO A 138 -12.79 -7.06 -1.77
CA PRO A 138 -13.45 -6.25 -0.74
C PRO A 138 -12.51 -5.85 0.41
N THR A 139 -11.41 -6.57 0.58
CA THR A 139 -10.44 -6.34 1.65
C THR A 139 -9.29 -5.41 1.29
N ASP A 140 -9.19 -5.00 0.03
CA ASP A 140 -8.29 -3.91 -0.39
C ASP A 140 -8.79 -2.55 0.12
N GLY A 141 -7.93 -1.55 0.10
CA GLY A 141 -8.27 -0.22 0.57
C GLY A 141 -7.34 0.86 0.06
N HIS A 142 -7.37 1.99 0.74
CA HIS A 142 -6.48 3.11 0.48
C HIS A 142 -6.10 3.82 1.79
N ALA A 143 -5.01 4.57 1.75
CA ALA A 143 -4.54 5.41 2.84
C ALA A 143 -3.86 6.65 2.26
N ASN A 144 -3.64 7.68 3.08
CA ASN A 144 -2.88 8.84 2.66
C ASN A 144 -1.37 8.50 2.65
N PRO A 145 -0.74 8.40 1.47
CA PRO A 145 0.62 7.88 1.36
C PRO A 145 1.66 8.82 1.96
N LEU A 146 1.43 10.15 1.90
CA LEU A 146 2.35 11.11 2.48
C LEU A 146 2.24 11.14 4.00
N VAL A 147 1.03 11.13 4.54
CA VAL A 147 0.80 11.11 5.99
C VAL A 147 1.38 9.84 6.61
N ALA A 148 1.18 8.67 5.99
CA ALA A 148 1.79 7.43 6.45
C ALA A 148 3.33 7.52 6.44
N THR A 149 3.93 8.05 5.36
CA THR A 149 5.39 8.21 5.25
C THR A 149 5.94 9.13 6.34
N LEU A 150 5.31 10.30 6.54
CA LEU A 150 5.73 11.27 7.55
C LEU A 150 5.45 10.78 8.98
N GLY A 151 4.42 9.97 9.18
CA GLY A 151 4.15 9.29 10.45
C GLY A 151 5.29 8.36 10.84
N PHE A 152 5.72 7.48 9.95
CA PHE A 152 6.88 6.63 10.17
C PHE A 152 8.17 7.43 10.41
N TYR A 153 8.41 8.47 9.61
CA TYR A 153 9.55 9.37 9.80
C TYR A 153 9.56 10.00 11.19
N LYS A 154 8.43 10.58 11.62
CA LYS A 154 8.30 11.21 12.93
C LYS A 154 8.58 10.22 14.05
N ARG A 155 7.94 9.04 14.02
CA ARG A 155 8.10 8.01 15.05
C ARG A 155 9.50 7.43 15.10
N ALA A 156 10.13 7.21 13.93
CA ALA A 156 11.52 6.76 13.88
C ALA A 156 12.47 7.76 14.58
N ARG A 157 12.29 9.07 14.35
CA ARG A 157 13.07 10.12 15.02
C ARG A 157 12.83 10.18 16.52
N GLU A 158 11.61 10.03 16.96
CA GLU A 158 11.26 9.97 18.38
C GLU A 158 11.95 8.79 19.10
N LEU A 159 12.22 7.71 18.36
CA LEU A 159 12.96 6.53 18.82
C LEU A 159 14.49 6.63 18.63
N GLY A 160 14.98 7.78 18.14
CA GLY A 160 16.42 8.07 18.04
C GLY A 160 17.03 7.80 16.66
N ALA A 161 16.25 7.48 15.63
CA ALA A 161 16.78 7.39 14.26
C ALA A 161 17.17 8.79 13.73
N GLU A 162 18.32 8.87 13.08
CA GLU A 162 18.80 10.10 12.44
C GLU A 162 18.40 10.13 10.97
N PHE A 163 18.07 11.32 10.47
CA PHE A 163 17.74 11.56 9.06
C PHE A 163 18.56 12.74 8.55
N ILE A 164 19.35 12.48 7.53
CA ILE A 164 20.20 13.46 6.85
C ILE A 164 19.63 13.65 5.45
N THR A 165 19.21 14.88 5.15
CA THR A 165 18.62 15.25 3.84
C THR A 165 19.57 16.11 3.03
N GLY A 166 19.42 16.11 1.69
CA GLY A 166 20.30 16.86 0.79
C GLY A 166 21.62 16.16 0.50
N GLU A 167 21.75 14.88 0.83
CA GLU A 167 22.96 14.08 0.60
C GLU A 167 22.73 13.11 -0.58
N ASP A 168 23.63 13.16 -1.58
CA ASP A 168 23.56 12.37 -2.83
C ASP A 168 24.57 11.20 -2.81
#